data_7581dffe11bd0e64c104a3ad332e521b
#
_entry.id   7581dffe11bd0e64c104a3ad332e521b
#
_cell.length_a   1.000
_cell.length_b   1.000
_cell.length_c   1.000
_cell.angle_alpha   90.00
_cell.angle_beta   90.00
_cell.angle_gamma   90.00
#
_symmetry.space_group_name_H-M   'P 1'
#
loop_
_entity.id
_entity.type
_entity.pdbx_description
1 polymer ?
#
loop_
_entity_poly.entity_id
_entity_poly.type
_entity_poly.pdbx_seq_one_letter_code
_entity_poly.pdbx_strand_id
1 'polypeptide(L)'
;SARAMARLEGEINKNVDEYNKRPRKKFIGARTEEYRFAQYIENWRQKVERIGTLNYPAAARGKLYGSLVLTVSISHDGSLNRIDINRSSGYPVLDDAARRIVRMASPYSPFPPEIRRDTDILEITRTWYFTQGDQVSAK
;
A
#
# COMPACT_ATOMS: atom_id res chain seq x y z
N SER A 1 -13.84 32.24 -33.26
CA SER A 1 -13.51 33.61 -32.86
C SER A 1 -12.30 33.66 -31.93
N ALA A 2 -11.65 34.78 -31.87
CA ALA A 2 -10.50 34.96 -30.99
C ALA A 2 -10.86 34.74 -29.49
N ARG A 3 -12.08 35.11 -29.12
CA ARG A 3 -12.60 34.94 -27.76
C ARG A 3 -12.81 33.46 -27.43
N ALA A 4 -13.33 32.68 -28.36
CA ALA A 4 -13.53 31.24 -28.17
C ALA A 4 -12.18 30.51 -28.10
N MET A 5 -11.19 30.91 -28.93
CA MET A 5 -9.85 30.36 -28.92
C MET A 5 -9.14 30.62 -27.56
N ALA A 6 -9.22 31.85 -27.07
CA ALA A 6 -8.60 32.22 -25.78
C ALA A 6 -9.21 31.44 -24.63
N ARG A 7 -10.54 31.22 -24.62
CA ARG A 7 -11.21 30.42 -23.60
C ARG A 7 -10.76 28.95 -23.65
N LEU A 8 -10.64 28.37 -24.85
CA LEU A 8 -10.19 26.99 -25.02
C LEU A 8 -8.77 26.80 -24.53
N GLU A 9 -7.87 27.73 -24.85
CA GLU A 9 -6.49 27.72 -24.36
C GLU A 9 -6.43 27.79 -22.84
N GLY A 10 -7.26 28.62 -22.21
CA GLY A 10 -7.35 28.73 -20.77
C GLY A 10 -7.84 27.43 -20.12
N GLU A 11 -8.82 26.76 -20.71
CA GLU A 11 -9.31 25.47 -20.24
C GLU A 11 -8.25 24.37 -20.35
N ILE A 12 -7.51 24.33 -21.45
CA ILE A 12 -6.42 23.37 -21.65
C ILE A 12 -5.33 23.59 -20.62
N ASN A 13 -4.90 24.81 -20.38
CA ASN A 13 -3.87 25.13 -19.37
C ASN A 13 -4.32 24.76 -17.98
N LYS A 14 -5.57 24.99 -17.63
CA LYS A 14 -6.14 24.62 -16.33
C LYS A 14 -6.10 23.09 -16.16
N ASN A 15 -6.49 22.32 -17.17
CA ASN A 15 -6.50 20.88 -17.13
C ASN A 15 -5.08 20.31 -16.97
N VAL A 16 -4.09 20.89 -17.64
CA VAL A 16 -2.67 20.51 -17.48
C VAL A 16 -2.19 20.80 -16.08
N ASP A 17 -2.52 21.96 -15.51
CA ASP A 17 -2.14 22.32 -14.15
C ASP A 17 -2.76 21.36 -13.13
N GLU A 18 -4.03 21.01 -13.27
CA GLU A 18 -4.71 20.05 -12.40
C GLU A 18 -4.08 18.68 -12.48
N TYR A 19 -3.73 18.22 -13.69
CA TYR A 19 -3.03 16.96 -13.89
C TYR A 19 -1.67 16.95 -13.20
N ASN A 20 -0.88 18.02 -13.34
CA ASN A 20 0.45 18.13 -12.75
C ASN A 20 0.43 18.21 -11.23
N LYS A 21 -0.72 18.56 -10.61
CA LYS A 21 -0.90 18.60 -9.15
C LYS A 21 -1.30 17.26 -8.55
N ARG A 22 -1.66 16.28 -9.38
CA ARG A 22 -2.04 14.95 -8.88
C ARG A 22 -0.86 14.31 -8.17
N PRO A 23 -1.12 13.59 -7.06
CA PRO A 23 -0.08 12.79 -6.41
C PRO A 23 0.53 11.78 -7.37
N ARG A 24 1.85 11.69 -7.39
CA ARG A 24 2.58 10.75 -8.22
C ARG A 24 2.60 9.40 -7.52
N LYS A 25 1.85 8.45 -8.05
CA LYS A 25 1.71 7.12 -7.48
C LYS A 25 2.64 6.13 -8.18
N LYS A 26 3.23 5.23 -7.40
CA LYS A 26 3.94 4.06 -7.91
C LYS A 26 3.26 2.80 -7.36
N PHE A 27 3.02 1.83 -8.23
CA PHE A 27 2.38 0.56 -7.91
C PHE A 27 3.42 -0.54 -7.89
N ILE A 28 3.61 -1.16 -6.73
CA ILE A 28 4.62 -2.19 -6.54
C ILE A 28 3.94 -3.53 -6.25
N GLY A 29 3.91 -4.41 -7.24
CA GLY A 29 3.51 -5.80 -7.10
C GLY A 29 4.70 -6.68 -6.75
N ALA A 30 4.46 -7.96 -6.48
CA ALA A 30 5.50 -8.92 -6.10
C ALA A 30 6.56 -9.13 -7.18
N ARG A 31 6.25 -8.81 -8.44
CA ARG A 31 7.16 -8.96 -9.59
C ARG A 31 7.79 -7.65 -10.05
N THR A 32 7.51 -6.54 -9.37
CA THR A 32 8.10 -5.25 -9.72
C THR A 32 9.46 -5.14 -9.08
N GLU A 33 10.50 -4.99 -9.92
CA GLU A 33 11.90 -5.06 -9.50
C GLU A 33 12.64 -3.73 -9.62
N GLU A 34 11.98 -2.60 -9.31
CA GLU A 34 12.73 -1.36 -9.22
C GLU A 34 13.63 -1.39 -7.98
N TYR A 35 14.94 -1.48 -8.18
CA TYR A 35 15.95 -1.64 -7.13
C TYR A 35 15.82 -0.59 -6.02
N ARG A 36 15.51 0.65 -6.36
CA ARG A 36 15.41 1.75 -5.38
C ARG A 36 14.30 1.55 -4.35
N PHE A 37 13.27 0.74 -4.66
CA PHE A 37 12.19 0.43 -3.73
C PHE A 37 12.46 -0.79 -2.86
N ALA A 38 13.42 -1.62 -3.24
CA ALA A 38 13.61 -2.94 -2.64
C ALA A 38 13.85 -2.87 -1.13
N GLN A 39 14.71 -1.96 -0.67
CA GLN A 39 15.01 -1.82 0.76
C GLN A 39 13.80 -1.31 1.54
N TYR A 40 13.09 -0.34 0.99
CA TYR A 40 11.88 0.20 1.63
C TYR A 40 10.81 -0.88 1.79
N ILE A 41 10.56 -1.65 0.71
CA ILE A 41 9.57 -2.72 0.72
C ILE A 41 9.97 -3.82 1.70
N GLU A 42 11.26 -4.18 1.76
CA GLU A 42 11.74 -5.20 2.69
C GLU A 42 11.55 -4.77 4.15
N ASN A 43 11.85 -3.52 4.48
CA ASN A 43 11.62 -2.97 5.81
C ASN A 43 10.13 -2.95 6.16
N TRP A 44 9.29 -2.57 5.22
CA TRP A 44 7.84 -2.62 5.36
C TRP A 44 7.35 -4.05 5.61
N ARG A 45 7.81 -4.99 4.80
CA ARG A 45 7.44 -6.41 4.90
C ARG A 45 7.80 -6.98 6.27
N GLN A 46 9.02 -6.75 6.71
CA GLN A 46 9.48 -7.22 8.03
C GLN A 46 8.63 -6.66 9.16
N LYS A 47 8.28 -5.39 9.09
CA LYS A 47 7.47 -4.74 10.11
C LYS A 47 6.07 -5.34 10.19
N VAL A 48 5.37 -5.47 9.06
CA VAL A 48 4.01 -6.01 9.04
C VAL A 48 3.97 -7.49 9.43
N GLU A 49 4.97 -8.27 9.02
CA GLU A 49 5.06 -9.69 9.38
C GLU A 49 5.30 -9.87 10.88
N ARG A 50 6.19 -9.09 11.46
CA ARG A 50 6.46 -9.13 12.89
C ARG A 50 5.24 -8.75 13.72
N ILE A 51 4.61 -7.63 13.39
CA ILE A 51 3.43 -7.15 14.09
C ILE A 51 2.27 -8.13 13.91
N GLY A 52 2.11 -8.67 12.70
CA GLY A 52 1.08 -9.64 12.39
C GLY A 52 1.23 -10.93 13.17
N THR A 53 2.43 -11.47 13.25
CA THR A 53 2.69 -12.70 14.00
C THR A 53 2.46 -12.50 15.50
N LEU A 54 2.88 -11.37 16.04
CA LEU A 54 2.65 -11.02 17.44
C LEU A 54 1.16 -10.81 17.77
N ASN A 55 0.38 -10.41 16.78
CA ASN A 55 -1.04 -10.08 16.92
C ASN A 55 -1.93 -10.98 16.07
N TYR A 56 -1.54 -12.23 15.89
CA TYR A 56 -2.37 -13.21 15.19
C TYR A 56 -3.75 -13.23 15.86
N PRO A 57 -4.87 -13.19 15.09
CA PRO A 57 -6.19 -13.05 15.69
C PRO A 57 -6.51 -14.21 16.62
N ALA A 58 -6.88 -13.89 17.86
CA ALA A 58 -7.13 -14.88 18.91
C ALA A 58 -8.21 -15.90 18.50
N ALA A 59 -9.24 -15.45 17.79
CA ALA A 59 -10.32 -16.31 17.31
C ALA A 59 -9.86 -17.32 16.25
N ALA A 60 -8.71 -17.09 15.60
CA ALA A 60 -8.17 -17.96 14.56
C ALA A 60 -6.98 -18.80 15.03
N ARG A 61 -6.40 -18.51 16.19
CA ARG A 61 -5.21 -19.23 16.69
C ARG A 61 -5.44 -20.73 16.79
N GLY A 62 -4.54 -21.49 16.13
CA GLY A 62 -4.61 -22.94 16.14
C GLY A 62 -5.78 -23.53 15.33
N LYS A 63 -6.55 -22.70 14.64
CA LYS A 63 -7.80 -23.15 14.02
C LYS A 63 -7.97 -22.70 12.58
N LEU A 64 -7.59 -21.47 12.24
CA LEU A 64 -7.97 -20.83 11.00
C LEU A 64 -6.76 -20.25 10.30
N TYR A 65 -6.56 -20.68 9.06
CA TYR A 65 -5.43 -20.29 8.22
C TYR A 65 -5.94 -19.96 6.82
N GLY A 66 -5.20 -19.18 6.06
CA GLY A 66 -5.58 -18.82 4.71
C GLY A 66 -4.71 -17.73 4.13
N SER A 67 -5.10 -17.26 2.96
CA SER A 67 -4.38 -16.18 2.29
C SER A 67 -5.34 -15.18 1.68
N LEU A 68 -4.88 -13.95 1.55
CA LEU A 68 -5.59 -12.86 0.89
C LEU A 68 -4.62 -12.00 0.10
N VAL A 69 -5.12 -11.21 -0.82
CA VAL A 69 -4.33 -10.22 -1.55
C VAL A 69 -4.76 -8.83 -1.09
N LEU A 70 -3.80 -8.03 -0.69
CA LEU A 70 -4.05 -6.74 -0.07
C LEU A 70 -3.11 -5.70 -0.66
N THR A 71 -3.64 -4.51 -0.91
CA THR A 71 -2.87 -3.33 -1.30
C THR A 71 -2.85 -2.33 -0.14
N VAL A 72 -1.64 -1.91 0.23
CA VAL A 72 -1.42 -0.85 1.22
C VAL A 72 -0.93 0.38 0.48
N SER A 73 -1.60 1.50 0.67
CA SER A 73 -1.21 2.79 0.09
C SER A 73 -0.56 3.65 1.17
N ILE A 74 0.69 4.06 0.95
CA ILE A 74 1.52 4.79 1.91
C ILE A 74 1.90 6.13 1.30
N SER A 75 1.69 7.21 2.06
CA SER A 75 2.10 8.55 1.67
C SER A 75 3.59 8.78 1.97
N HIS A 76 4.19 9.79 1.34
CA HIS A 76 5.64 10.04 1.41
C HIS A 76 6.18 10.27 2.83
N ASP A 77 5.35 10.73 3.74
CA ASP A 77 5.72 10.93 5.16
C ASP A 77 5.60 9.65 6.00
N GLY A 78 5.20 8.54 5.38
CA GLY A 78 4.98 7.25 6.05
C GLY A 78 3.57 7.03 6.55
N SER A 79 2.68 8.00 6.42
CA SER A 79 1.30 7.84 6.86
C SER A 79 0.54 6.86 5.97
N LEU A 80 -0.38 6.11 6.59
CA LEU A 80 -1.25 5.19 5.89
C LEU A 80 -2.32 5.98 5.15
N ASN A 81 -2.38 5.82 3.82
CA ASN A 81 -3.35 6.49 2.98
C ASN A 81 -4.62 5.64 2.78
N ARG A 82 -4.44 4.36 2.42
CA ARG A 82 -5.56 3.47 2.13
C ARG A 82 -5.16 2.00 2.25
N ILE A 83 -6.15 1.16 2.52
CA ILE A 83 -6.02 -0.30 2.53
C ILE A 83 -7.14 -0.85 1.64
N ASP A 84 -6.78 -1.74 0.70
CA ASP A 84 -7.75 -2.43 -0.15
C ASP A 84 -7.51 -3.93 -0.12
N ILE A 85 -8.55 -4.71 0.15
CA ILE A 85 -8.49 -6.17 0.00
C ILE A 85 -8.94 -6.48 -1.42
N ASN A 86 -8.00 -6.95 -2.25
CA ASN A 86 -8.25 -7.28 -3.65
C ASN A 86 -8.80 -8.70 -3.82
N ARG A 87 -8.40 -9.60 -2.94
CA ARG A 87 -8.94 -10.97 -2.85
C ARG A 87 -9.05 -11.36 -1.39
N SER A 88 -10.28 -11.65 -0.96
CA SER A 88 -10.55 -12.08 0.42
C SER A 88 -9.96 -13.47 0.70
N SER A 89 -9.63 -13.71 1.97
CA SER A 89 -9.27 -15.04 2.46
C SER A 89 -10.48 -15.99 2.49
N GLY A 90 -11.69 -15.46 2.37
CA GLY A 90 -12.92 -16.18 2.62
C GLY A 90 -13.34 -16.21 4.10
N TYR A 91 -12.52 -15.62 4.97
CA TYR A 91 -12.76 -15.57 6.42
C TYR A 91 -12.68 -14.12 6.91
N PRO A 92 -13.83 -13.54 7.34
CA PRO A 92 -13.83 -12.16 7.86
C PRO A 92 -12.82 -11.93 8.98
N VAL A 93 -12.59 -12.93 9.84
CA VAL A 93 -11.61 -12.85 10.95
C VAL A 93 -10.20 -12.55 10.42
N LEU A 94 -9.78 -13.23 9.34
CA LEU A 94 -8.46 -13.02 8.75
C LEU A 94 -8.38 -11.71 7.97
N ASP A 95 -9.41 -11.38 7.22
CA ASP A 95 -9.47 -10.13 6.46
C ASP A 95 -9.41 -8.91 7.40
N ASP A 96 -10.20 -8.93 8.46
CA ASP A 96 -10.20 -7.86 9.46
C ASP A 96 -8.88 -7.78 10.21
N ALA A 97 -8.26 -8.94 10.49
CA ALA A 97 -6.95 -9.01 11.12
C ALA A 97 -5.88 -8.35 10.26
N ALA A 98 -5.88 -8.61 8.95
CA ALA A 98 -4.93 -8.01 8.02
C ALA A 98 -5.06 -6.47 8.02
N ARG A 99 -6.27 -5.94 7.97
CA ARG A 99 -6.51 -4.49 8.06
C ARG A 99 -5.99 -3.92 9.37
N ARG A 100 -6.28 -4.58 10.48
CA ARG A 100 -5.84 -4.15 11.82
C ARG A 100 -4.31 -4.14 11.94
N ILE A 101 -3.65 -5.18 11.42
CA ILE A 101 -2.19 -5.28 11.43
C ILE A 101 -1.55 -4.12 10.67
N VAL A 102 -2.08 -3.80 9.48
CA VAL A 102 -1.59 -2.66 8.69
C VAL A 102 -1.72 -1.35 9.46
N ARG A 103 -2.86 -1.13 10.14
CA ARG A 103 -3.08 0.07 10.95
C ARG A 103 -2.14 0.12 12.15
N MET A 104 -1.94 -1.01 12.82
CA MET A 104 -1.03 -1.11 13.99
C MET A 104 0.42 -0.86 13.60
N ALA A 105 0.82 -1.26 12.39
CA ALA A 105 2.17 -1.06 11.88
C ALA A 105 2.42 0.38 11.42
N SER A 106 1.38 1.17 11.17
CA SER A 106 1.52 2.58 10.79
C SER A 106 1.84 3.46 11.98
N PRO A 107 2.52 4.63 11.82
CA PRO A 107 3.08 5.08 10.56
C PRO A 107 4.31 4.27 10.14
N TYR A 108 4.55 4.28 8.83
CA TYR A 108 5.73 3.65 8.24
C TYR A 108 6.88 4.65 8.13
N SER A 109 8.04 4.20 7.64
CA SER A 109 9.17 5.10 7.43
C SER A 109 8.83 6.12 6.34
N PRO A 110 9.24 7.39 6.48
CA PRO A 110 9.18 8.34 5.38
C PRO A 110 9.98 7.84 4.18
N PHE A 111 9.59 8.25 2.98
CA PHE A 111 10.33 7.84 1.79
C PHE A 111 11.72 8.46 1.79
N PRO A 112 12.77 7.67 1.52
CA PRO A 112 14.10 8.22 1.33
C PRO A 112 14.17 9.08 0.05
N PRO A 113 15.20 9.95 -0.09
CA PRO A 113 15.28 10.87 -1.24
C PRO A 113 15.18 10.21 -2.61
N GLU A 114 15.74 9.03 -2.79
CA GLU A 114 15.73 8.30 -4.06
C GLU A 114 14.33 7.83 -4.48
N ILE A 115 13.40 7.73 -3.53
CA ILE A 115 11.99 7.44 -3.80
C ILE A 115 11.20 8.74 -3.86
N ARG A 116 11.44 9.64 -2.91
CA ARG A 116 10.67 10.87 -2.78
C ARG A 116 10.80 11.79 -3.99
N ARG A 117 11.91 11.73 -4.70
CA ARG A 117 12.16 12.61 -5.87
C ARG A 117 11.07 12.55 -6.94
N ASP A 118 10.39 11.40 -7.09
CA ASP A 118 9.36 11.23 -8.13
C ASP A 118 8.12 10.47 -7.63
N THR A 119 8.03 10.19 -6.33
CA THR A 119 6.94 9.38 -5.76
C THR A 119 6.34 10.08 -4.56
N ASP A 120 5.04 10.31 -4.61
CA ASP A 120 4.26 10.90 -3.52
C ASP A 120 3.52 9.83 -2.73
N ILE A 121 3.06 8.78 -3.41
CA ILE A 121 2.30 7.67 -2.83
C ILE A 121 2.84 6.35 -3.39
N LEU A 122 3.08 5.39 -2.50
CA LEU A 122 3.52 4.05 -2.86
C LEU A 122 2.39 3.07 -2.54
N GLU A 123 1.96 2.31 -3.54
CA GLU A 123 0.94 1.27 -3.37
C GLU A 123 1.59 -0.10 -3.48
N ILE A 124 1.61 -0.82 -2.36
CA ILE A 124 2.27 -2.12 -2.24
C ILE A 124 1.20 -3.21 -2.21
N THR A 125 1.20 -4.06 -3.24
CA THR A 125 0.29 -5.20 -3.32
C THR A 125 1.06 -6.48 -3.02
N ARG A 126 0.58 -7.24 -2.04
CA ARG A 126 1.20 -8.50 -1.62
C ARG A 126 0.13 -9.52 -1.28
N THR A 127 0.50 -10.81 -1.41
CA THR A 127 -0.29 -11.91 -0.85
C THR A 127 0.10 -12.07 0.60
N TRP A 128 -0.90 -11.99 1.46
CA TRP A 128 -0.74 -12.21 2.89
C TRP A 128 -1.15 -13.62 3.24
N TYR A 129 -0.27 -14.34 3.94
CA TYR A 129 -0.48 -15.72 4.37
C TYR A 129 -0.60 -15.77 5.88
N PHE A 130 -1.72 -16.35 6.34
CA PHE A 130 -1.91 -16.73 7.73
C PHE A 130 -1.70 -18.24 7.79
N THR A 131 -0.56 -18.67 8.34
CA THR A 131 -0.08 -20.04 8.23
C THR A 131 -0.04 -20.76 9.57
N GLN A 132 0.09 -22.09 9.52
CA GLN A 132 0.25 -22.93 10.71
C GLN A 132 1.43 -22.43 11.55
N GLY A 133 1.27 -22.52 12.89
CA GLY A 133 2.21 -21.90 13.81
C GLY A 133 1.82 -20.46 14.13
N ASP A 134 0.63 -20.03 13.68
CA ASP A 134 0.06 -18.69 13.91
C ASP A 134 1.00 -17.58 13.44
N GLN A 135 1.50 -17.72 12.21
CA GLN A 135 2.44 -16.80 11.60
C GLN A 135 1.80 -16.05 10.43
N VAL A 136 2.22 -14.81 10.25
CA VAL A 136 1.80 -13.94 9.15
C VAL A 136 3.00 -13.63 8.26
N SER A 137 2.83 -13.81 6.95
CA SER A 137 3.81 -13.37 5.96
C SER A 137 3.14 -12.57 4.85
N ALA A 138 3.88 -11.62 4.27
CA ALA A 138 3.42 -10.73 3.21
C ALA A 138 4.40 -10.83 2.04
N LYS A 139 4.08 -11.65 1.04
CA LYS A 139 4.99 -11.99 -0.06
C LYS A 139 4.56 -11.41 -1.41
#